data_952bc94b0f37037863c9bd5df07834cf
#
_entry.id   952bc94b0f37037863c9bd5df07834cf
#
_cell.length_a   1.000
_cell.length_b   1.000
_cell.length_c   1.000
_cell.angle_alpha   90.00
_cell.angle_beta   90.00
_cell.angle_gamma   90.00
#
_symmetry.space_group_name_H-M   'P 1'
#
loop_
_entity.id
_entity.type
_entity.pdbx_description
1 polymer ?
#
loop_
_entity_poly.entity_id
_entity_poly.type
_entity_poly.pdbx_seq_one_letter_code
_entity_poly.pdbx_strand_id
1 'polypeptide(L)'
;WTDKVNVDFSTGDTNIDNYLKWICFQPVLRRIYGCSFLPYHDYGKGGRGWRDLWQDCLALLIMEPSVVRQMIVDNYGGVRMDGTNATIIGSRQGEFIADRNNITRVWMDHAFWPFVTTKLYLDQTGDLDILLEKVTYFKDLQTKRGTAHDNNWDHAYGNKQRTAGGNIYFGTILEHILLQNLCAFYDVGEHNEMRLHGADWNDALDMAWEKGESVAFTCAYAGNLKDIADCLKHMEEKTGISKIEMAEEMKCLLAEGTELYESPDRKQKLLDEYTSLCEHNVKGGMILVSTEQIRKNLVEKAEWLMQHIREKEWISAGDDMGWFNGYYDNHGNAVEYSKKDEVRMMLTGQVFAVMSKTAGEEQVKEICRSADKFLFDQKAGGYRLNTDFKEEKFDLGRMFGFAYGEKENGAVFSHMTVMYANALYQRGFIREGHKVLQTLLEAAMNFENSKMYPGLPEYFDNEGRGLYAYLTGAASWYMLTMITEVFGVKGDLGDLVIAPSLLPEQFDEKGSAGLKLEFARKKFEIIMHNPCLLYTSPSPRDSTSS
;
A
#
# COMPACT_ATOMS: atom_id res chain seq x y z
N TRP A 1 18.00 -23.22 -5.17
CA TRP A 1 17.62 -21.85 -4.75
C TRP A 1 17.79 -20.85 -5.89
N THR A 2 18.90 -20.90 -6.63
CA THR A 2 19.12 -20.04 -7.81
C THR A 2 17.99 -20.17 -8.83
N ASP A 3 17.38 -21.35 -8.97
CA ASP A 3 16.25 -21.58 -9.88
C ASP A 3 14.92 -20.97 -9.36
N LYS A 4 14.86 -20.59 -8.09
CA LYS A 4 13.70 -19.96 -7.46
C LYS A 4 13.77 -18.44 -7.42
N VAL A 5 14.97 -17.88 -7.54
CA VAL A 5 15.21 -16.45 -7.61
C VAL A 5 15.55 -16.10 -9.05
N ASN A 6 14.54 -15.72 -9.82
CA ASN A 6 14.67 -15.42 -11.26
C ASN A 6 15.20 -13.99 -11.53
N VAL A 7 15.76 -13.34 -10.53
CA VAL A 7 16.27 -11.97 -10.62
C VAL A 7 17.74 -11.95 -10.22
N ASP A 8 18.59 -11.34 -11.02
CA ASP A 8 20.02 -11.16 -10.76
C ASP A 8 20.44 -9.74 -11.13
N PHE A 9 21.07 -9.04 -10.19
CA PHE A 9 21.55 -7.69 -10.38
C PHE A 9 23.07 -7.71 -10.63
N SER A 10 23.53 -6.81 -11.46
CA SER A 10 24.94 -6.50 -11.65
C SER A 10 25.12 -4.99 -11.55
N THR A 11 25.64 -4.55 -10.44
CA THR A 11 26.02 -3.16 -10.19
C THR A 11 27.55 -3.03 -10.26
N GLY A 12 28.10 -1.86 -9.95
CA GLY A 12 29.55 -1.69 -9.82
C GLY A 12 30.16 -2.36 -8.58
N ASP A 13 29.35 -2.87 -7.65
CA ASP A 13 29.80 -3.49 -6.40
C ASP A 13 29.30 -4.93 -6.26
N THR A 14 30.24 -5.86 -6.39
CA THR A 14 29.95 -7.31 -6.27
C THR A 14 29.42 -7.69 -4.87
N ASN A 15 29.77 -6.95 -3.81
CA ASN A 15 29.26 -7.24 -2.47
C ASN A 15 27.78 -6.88 -2.38
N ILE A 16 27.39 -5.75 -2.98
CA ILE A 16 25.99 -5.34 -3.10
C ILE A 16 25.21 -6.37 -3.93
N ASP A 17 25.75 -6.79 -5.08
CA ASP A 17 25.09 -7.77 -5.96
C ASP A 17 24.82 -9.08 -5.21
N ASN A 18 25.79 -9.58 -4.46
CA ASN A 18 25.65 -10.79 -3.65
C ASN A 18 24.64 -10.60 -2.51
N TYR A 19 24.60 -9.42 -1.90
CA TYR A 19 23.63 -9.11 -0.85
C TYR A 19 22.19 -9.02 -1.39
N LEU A 20 22.02 -8.42 -2.55
CA LEU A 20 20.73 -8.35 -3.24
C LEU A 20 20.14 -9.74 -3.54
N LYS A 21 20.97 -10.74 -3.80
CA LYS A 21 20.51 -12.14 -3.95
C LYS A 21 19.82 -12.66 -2.69
N TRP A 22 20.33 -12.32 -1.51
CA TRP A 22 19.69 -12.65 -0.24
C TRP A 22 18.38 -11.90 -0.04
N ILE A 23 18.31 -10.62 -0.41
CA ILE A 23 17.07 -9.83 -0.35
C ILE A 23 16.02 -10.46 -1.28
N CYS A 24 16.37 -10.82 -2.50
CA CYS A 24 15.47 -11.49 -3.44
C CYS A 24 15.01 -12.87 -2.95
N PHE A 25 15.76 -13.51 -2.06
CA PHE A 25 15.40 -14.79 -1.49
C PHE A 25 14.38 -14.69 -0.35
N GLN A 26 14.36 -13.57 0.38
CA GLN A 26 13.46 -13.37 1.52
C GLN A 26 11.97 -13.50 1.17
N PRO A 27 11.45 -12.97 0.05
CA PRO A 27 10.06 -13.18 -0.35
C PRO A 27 9.69 -14.66 -0.55
N VAL A 28 10.61 -15.48 -1.01
CA VAL A 28 10.41 -16.94 -1.14
C VAL A 28 10.24 -17.59 0.24
N LEU A 29 11.09 -17.21 1.20
CA LEU A 29 10.99 -17.68 2.59
C LEU A 29 9.67 -17.22 3.23
N ARG A 30 9.31 -15.97 3.02
CA ARG A 30 8.07 -15.39 3.53
C ARG A 30 6.84 -16.14 2.99
N ARG A 31 6.84 -16.52 1.72
CA ARG A 31 5.79 -17.36 1.14
C ARG A 31 5.66 -18.71 1.84
N ILE A 32 6.78 -19.32 2.23
CA ILE A 32 6.80 -20.65 2.86
C ILE A 32 6.43 -20.56 4.34
N TYR A 33 6.99 -19.60 5.07
CA TYR A 33 6.95 -19.56 6.54
C TYR A 33 6.02 -18.49 7.13
N GLY A 34 5.46 -17.58 6.33
CA GLY A 34 4.64 -16.46 6.77
C GLY A 34 5.46 -15.22 7.07
N CYS A 35 4.85 -14.23 7.72
CA CYS A 35 5.51 -12.95 8.05
C CYS A 35 6.17 -12.98 9.43
N SER A 36 7.00 -11.97 9.73
CA SER A 36 7.75 -11.87 10.98
C SER A 36 6.88 -11.84 12.23
N PHE A 37 5.71 -11.15 12.15
CA PHE A 37 4.77 -11.06 13.28
C PHE A 37 3.72 -12.17 13.28
N LEU A 38 3.57 -12.89 12.16
CA LEU A 38 2.58 -13.93 11.93
C LEU A 38 3.21 -15.13 11.24
N PRO A 39 4.20 -15.80 11.86
CA PRO A 39 4.73 -17.02 11.29
C PRO A 39 3.61 -18.05 11.16
N TYR A 40 3.54 -18.71 10.02
CA TYR A 40 2.47 -19.64 9.69
C TYR A 40 2.28 -20.76 10.73
N HIS A 41 3.36 -21.22 11.33
CA HIS A 41 3.37 -22.35 12.27
C HIS A 41 3.19 -21.94 13.74
N ASP A 42 3.49 -20.71 14.15
CA ASP A 42 3.45 -20.29 15.57
C ASP A 42 2.05 -20.34 16.16
N TYR A 43 1.03 -20.10 15.34
CA TYR A 43 -0.35 -20.09 15.79
C TYR A 43 -1.08 -21.41 15.57
N GLY A 44 -0.45 -22.38 14.93
CA GLY A 44 -1.00 -23.73 14.70
C GLY A 44 -2.28 -23.79 13.87
N LYS A 45 -2.73 -22.67 13.34
CA LYS A 45 -4.02 -22.55 12.63
C LYS A 45 -3.88 -22.37 11.12
N GLY A 46 -2.69 -22.14 10.61
CA GLY A 46 -2.47 -21.78 9.22
C GLY A 46 -3.11 -20.43 8.86
N GLY A 47 -2.88 -19.97 7.66
CA GLY A 47 -3.41 -18.70 7.17
C GLY A 47 -2.40 -17.56 7.25
N ARG A 48 -2.75 -16.45 6.61
CA ARG A 48 -1.91 -15.26 6.48
C ARG A 48 -2.73 -14.02 6.72
N GLY A 49 -2.09 -12.97 7.22
CA GLY A 49 -2.68 -11.65 7.28
C GLY A 49 -3.09 -11.18 5.88
N TRP A 50 -4.22 -10.52 5.80
CA TRP A 50 -4.76 -9.99 4.53
C TRP A 50 -3.76 -9.09 3.83
N ARG A 51 -3.28 -8.04 4.51
CA ARG A 51 -2.29 -7.09 4.01
C ARG A 51 -1.01 -7.78 3.55
N ASP A 52 -0.54 -8.73 4.35
CA ASP A 52 0.71 -9.44 4.10
C ASP A 52 0.67 -10.22 2.79
N LEU A 53 -0.43 -10.94 2.54
CA LEU A 53 -0.54 -11.75 1.33
C LEU A 53 -0.57 -10.88 0.07
N TRP A 54 -1.34 -9.79 0.06
CA TRP A 54 -1.40 -8.89 -1.09
C TRP A 54 -0.03 -8.27 -1.40
N GLN A 55 0.72 -7.89 -0.38
CA GLN A 55 2.08 -7.36 -0.56
C GLN A 55 3.10 -8.44 -0.93
N ASP A 56 2.94 -9.68 -0.45
CA ASP A 56 3.77 -10.81 -0.90
C ASP A 56 3.59 -11.07 -2.39
N CYS A 57 2.39 -10.89 -2.92
CA CYS A 57 2.13 -11.01 -4.36
C CYS A 57 2.90 -10.00 -5.20
N LEU A 58 3.28 -8.82 -4.68
CA LEU A 58 4.11 -7.85 -5.41
C LEU A 58 5.45 -8.45 -5.82
N ALA A 59 6.11 -9.20 -4.93
CA ALA A 59 7.35 -9.88 -5.26
C ALA A 59 7.12 -11.10 -6.16
N LEU A 60 6.06 -11.87 -5.90
CA LEU A 60 5.73 -13.07 -6.68
C LEU A 60 5.41 -12.73 -8.13
N LEU A 61 4.81 -11.58 -8.41
CA LEU A 61 4.55 -11.13 -9.79
C LEU A 61 5.81 -11.05 -10.64
N ILE A 62 6.94 -10.75 -10.02
CA ILE A 62 8.23 -10.67 -10.71
C ILE A 62 8.93 -12.03 -10.75
N MET A 63 8.79 -12.82 -9.68
CA MET A 63 9.55 -14.07 -9.49
C MET A 63 8.79 -15.33 -9.96
N GLU A 64 7.48 -15.39 -9.73
CA GLU A 64 6.64 -16.56 -10.04
C GLU A 64 5.22 -16.11 -10.45
N PRO A 65 5.07 -15.35 -11.55
CA PRO A 65 3.81 -14.71 -11.92
C PRO A 65 2.68 -15.68 -12.24
N SER A 66 2.99 -16.93 -12.57
CA SER A 66 2.00 -17.91 -13.03
C SER A 66 0.93 -18.27 -11.98
N VAL A 67 1.25 -18.12 -10.69
CA VAL A 67 0.31 -18.42 -9.58
C VAL A 67 -0.47 -17.19 -9.12
N VAL A 68 -0.04 -15.99 -9.46
CA VAL A 68 -0.57 -14.75 -8.89
C VAL A 68 -1.98 -14.46 -9.39
N ARG A 69 -2.28 -14.75 -10.66
CA ARG A 69 -3.64 -14.57 -11.20
C ARG A 69 -4.71 -15.27 -10.35
N GLN A 70 -4.49 -16.55 -10.07
CA GLN A 70 -5.45 -17.32 -9.30
C GLN A 70 -5.52 -16.83 -7.85
N MET A 71 -4.39 -16.43 -7.26
CA MET A 71 -4.37 -15.84 -5.91
C MET A 71 -5.20 -14.55 -5.84
N ILE A 72 -5.11 -13.69 -6.84
CA ILE A 72 -5.91 -12.46 -6.92
C ILE A 72 -7.39 -12.81 -6.98
N VAL A 73 -7.78 -13.67 -7.92
CA VAL A 73 -9.19 -14.08 -8.11
C VAL A 73 -9.77 -14.67 -6.82
N ASP A 74 -9.04 -15.60 -6.19
CA ASP A 74 -9.52 -16.27 -4.98
C ASP A 74 -9.64 -15.30 -3.80
N ASN A 75 -8.68 -14.40 -3.64
CA ASN A 75 -8.60 -13.55 -2.46
C ASN A 75 -9.63 -12.41 -2.47
N TYR A 76 -10.10 -11.94 -3.63
CA TYR A 76 -11.22 -11.01 -3.65
C TYR A 76 -12.49 -11.58 -3.01
N GLY A 77 -12.66 -12.91 -2.98
CA GLY A 77 -13.75 -13.56 -2.26
C GLY A 77 -13.79 -13.29 -0.75
N GLY A 78 -12.76 -12.70 -0.17
CA GLY A 78 -12.69 -12.28 1.23
C GLY A 78 -13.23 -10.86 1.50
N VAL A 79 -13.62 -10.11 0.48
CA VAL A 79 -14.21 -8.76 0.61
C VAL A 79 -15.67 -8.88 1.00
N ARG A 80 -16.14 -8.04 1.95
CA ARG A 80 -17.54 -7.91 2.34
C ARG A 80 -18.25 -6.84 1.52
N MET A 81 -19.56 -6.94 1.43
CA MET A 81 -20.39 -5.94 0.73
C MET A 81 -20.37 -4.54 1.38
N ASP A 82 -19.87 -4.38 2.58
CA ASP A 82 -19.64 -3.07 3.20
C ASP A 82 -18.25 -2.46 2.92
N GLY A 83 -17.49 -3.07 2.02
CA GLY A 83 -16.14 -2.64 1.63
C GLY A 83 -15.02 -3.04 2.59
N THR A 84 -15.35 -3.72 3.69
CA THR A 84 -14.34 -4.34 4.56
C THR A 84 -13.97 -5.74 4.07
N ASN A 85 -13.15 -6.47 4.79
CA ASN A 85 -12.73 -7.81 4.41
C ASN A 85 -12.47 -8.69 5.63
N ALA A 86 -12.39 -9.99 5.40
CA ALA A 86 -11.84 -10.91 6.39
C ALA A 86 -10.36 -10.58 6.66
N THR A 87 -9.95 -10.61 7.92
CA THR A 87 -8.59 -10.19 8.32
C THR A 87 -7.53 -11.24 7.97
N ILE A 88 -7.92 -12.51 7.92
CA ILE A 88 -7.00 -13.64 7.68
C ILE A 88 -7.47 -14.45 6.47
N ILE A 89 -6.54 -14.73 5.58
CA ILE A 89 -6.69 -15.69 4.49
C ILE A 89 -6.29 -17.06 5.02
N GLY A 90 -7.21 -18.02 4.96
CA GLY A 90 -7.00 -19.36 5.49
C GLY A 90 -5.99 -20.20 4.71
N SER A 91 -5.78 -21.42 5.18
CA SER A 91 -4.82 -22.34 4.58
C SER A 91 -5.31 -23.01 3.28
N ARG A 92 -6.62 -22.95 3.05
CA ARG A 92 -7.25 -23.50 1.84
C ARG A 92 -7.66 -22.37 0.91
N GLN A 93 -7.65 -22.64 -0.37
CA GLN A 93 -8.14 -21.73 -1.39
C GLN A 93 -9.57 -21.29 -1.09
N GLY A 94 -9.82 -19.97 -1.09
CA GLY A 94 -11.14 -19.39 -0.80
C GLY A 94 -11.61 -19.51 0.65
N GLU A 95 -10.72 -19.90 1.57
CA GLU A 95 -11.00 -19.92 3.01
C GLU A 95 -10.61 -18.58 3.64
N PHE A 96 -11.54 -17.99 4.38
CA PHE A 96 -11.33 -16.72 5.06
C PHE A 96 -11.75 -16.83 6.52
N ILE A 97 -11.02 -16.17 7.40
CA ILE A 97 -11.28 -16.08 8.83
C ILE A 97 -11.46 -14.61 9.19
N ALA A 98 -12.56 -14.28 9.84
CA ALA A 98 -12.89 -12.89 10.17
C ALA A 98 -11.78 -12.20 10.98
N ASP A 99 -11.32 -12.83 12.05
CA ASP A 99 -10.14 -12.49 12.83
C ASP A 99 -9.73 -13.69 13.70
N ARG A 100 -8.53 -13.63 14.30
CA ARG A 100 -7.94 -14.70 15.10
C ARG A 100 -8.79 -15.15 16.29
N ASN A 101 -9.45 -14.20 16.94
CA ASN A 101 -10.20 -14.42 18.17
C ASN A 101 -11.71 -14.22 17.98
N ASN A 102 -12.20 -14.28 16.74
CA ASN A 102 -13.57 -13.89 16.37
C ASN A 102 -13.91 -12.45 16.79
N ILE A 103 -12.90 -11.63 17.02
CA ILE A 103 -13.05 -10.19 17.27
C ILE A 103 -12.89 -9.52 15.91
N THR A 104 -13.92 -8.88 15.44
CA THR A 104 -13.81 -8.13 14.19
C THR A 104 -13.04 -6.87 14.44
N ARG A 105 -11.97 -6.75 13.70
CA ARG A 105 -11.20 -5.53 13.63
C ARG A 105 -11.22 -5.04 12.18
N VAL A 106 -11.64 -3.81 11.99
CA VAL A 106 -11.55 -3.15 10.69
C VAL A 106 -10.18 -2.49 10.60
N TRP A 107 -9.39 -2.96 9.64
CA TRP A 107 -8.10 -2.37 9.28
C TRP A 107 -8.34 -1.48 8.08
N MET A 108 -8.23 -0.17 8.27
CA MET A 108 -8.68 0.77 7.24
C MET A 108 -7.85 0.72 5.97
N ASP A 109 -6.60 0.28 6.03
CA ASP A 109 -5.72 0.11 4.88
C ASP A 109 -5.96 -1.19 4.08
N HIS A 110 -6.70 -2.14 4.63
CA HIS A 110 -6.90 -3.44 3.99
C HIS A 110 -7.60 -3.38 2.62
N ALA A 111 -8.45 -2.40 2.41
CA ALA A 111 -9.12 -2.18 1.13
C ALA A 111 -8.23 -1.50 0.07
N PHE A 112 -7.09 -0.96 0.47
CA PHE A 112 -6.11 -0.32 -0.42
C PHE A 112 -5.24 -1.33 -1.18
N TRP A 113 -4.71 -2.34 -0.49
CA TRP A 113 -3.69 -3.25 -1.02
C TRP A 113 -4.15 -4.17 -2.15
N PRO A 114 -5.39 -4.67 -2.18
CA PRO A 114 -5.85 -5.52 -3.28
C PRO A 114 -5.69 -4.87 -4.65
N PHE A 115 -6.03 -3.58 -4.76
CA PHE A 115 -5.90 -2.89 -6.04
C PHE A 115 -4.43 -2.61 -6.40
N VAL A 116 -3.57 -2.27 -5.43
CA VAL A 116 -2.13 -2.08 -5.69
C VAL A 116 -1.52 -3.32 -6.34
N THR A 117 -1.84 -4.50 -5.80
CA THR A 117 -1.37 -5.78 -6.36
C THR A 117 -2.01 -6.08 -7.72
N THR A 118 -3.31 -5.84 -7.85
CA THR A 118 -4.03 -6.06 -9.11
C THR A 118 -3.48 -5.15 -10.22
N LYS A 119 -3.20 -3.88 -9.89
CA LYS A 119 -2.60 -2.95 -10.85
C LYS A 119 -1.24 -3.43 -11.33
N LEU A 120 -0.35 -3.84 -10.42
CA LEU A 120 0.95 -4.40 -10.81
C LEU A 120 0.78 -5.65 -11.69
N TYR A 121 -0.21 -6.51 -11.36
CA TYR A 121 -0.53 -7.67 -12.20
C TYR A 121 -0.96 -7.25 -13.61
N LEU A 122 -1.85 -6.26 -13.73
CA LEU A 122 -2.28 -5.72 -15.03
C LEU A 122 -1.12 -5.14 -15.81
N ASP A 123 -0.25 -4.37 -15.15
CA ASP A 123 0.92 -3.78 -15.77
C ASP A 123 1.90 -4.85 -16.29
N GLN A 124 2.13 -5.90 -15.52
CA GLN A 124 3.04 -6.99 -15.89
C GLN A 124 2.49 -7.91 -16.97
N THR A 125 1.18 -8.08 -17.08
CA THR A 125 0.59 -9.13 -17.93
C THR A 125 -0.28 -8.62 -19.05
N GLY A 126 -0.89 -7.46 -18.92
CA GLY A 126 -1.93 -6.95 -19.83
C GLY A 126 -3.26 -7.71 -19.76
N ASP A 127 -3.44 -8.61 -18.78
CA ASP A 127 -4.65 -9.43 -18.61
C ASP A 127 -5.80 -8.60 -18.02
N LEU A 128 -6.41 -7.76 -18.83
CA LEU A 128 -7.57 -6.94 -18.42
C LEU A 128 -8.83 -7.78 -18.14
N ASP A 129 -8.89 -8.99 -18.65
CA ASP A 129 -10.05 -9.87 -18.46
C ASP A 129 -10.23 -10.26 -16.99
N ILE A 130 -9.17 -10.26 -16.18
CA ILE A 130 -9.25 -10.52 -14.75
C ILE A 130 -10.24 -9.56 -14.04
N LEU A 131 -10.34 -8.31 -14.50
CA LEU A 131 -11.25 -7.33 -13.91
C LEU A 131 -12.72 -7.73 -14.04
N LEU A 132 -13.04 -8.58 -15.01
CA LEU A 132 -14.40 -9.05 -15.30
C LEU A 132 -14.70 -10.43 -14.72
N GLU A 133 -13.70 -11.09 -14.11
CA GLU A 133 -13.92 -12.35 -13.41
C GLU A 133 -14.91 -12.17 -12.26
N LYS A 134 -15.88 -13.08 -12.18
CA LYS A 134 -16.93 -13.04 -11.15
C LYS A 134 -16.52 -13.84 -9.91
N VAL A 135 -16.50 -13.18 -8.78
CA VAL A 135 -16.09 -13.72 -7.48
C VAL A 135 -17.17 -13.49 -6.44
N THR A 136 -17.25 -14.35 -5.44
CA THR A 136 -18.18 -14.21 -4.31
C THR A 136 -17.70 -13.12 -3.34
N TYR A 137 -18.62 -12.67 -2.48
CA TYR A 137 -18.29 -11.81 -1.33
C TYR A 137 -18.31 -12.62 -0.04
N PHE A 138 -17.42 -12.27 0.87
CA PHE A 138 -17.40 -12.84 2.22
C PHE A 138 -18.57 -12.31 3.05
N LYS A 139 -19.17 -13.19 3.85
CA LYS A 139 -20.24 -12.84 4.79
C LYS A 139 -20.02 -13.53 6.13
N ASP A 140 -20.17 -12.77 7.18
CA ASP A 140 -20.16 -13.22 8.56
C ASP A 140 -21.14 -12.37 9.40
N LEU A 141 -21.04 -12.47 10.72
CA LEU A 141 -21.84 -11.70 11.67
C LEU A 141 -21.63 -10.18 11.52
N GLN A 142 -20.46 -9.75 11.02
CA GLN A 142 -20.11 -8.34 10.99
C GLN A 142 -20.78 -7.59 9.85
N THR A 143 -21.20 -6.37 10.12
CA THR A 143 -21.83 -5.47 9.17
C THR A 143 -21.54 -4.00 9.50
N LYS A 144 -21.93 -3.08 8.61
CA LYS A 144 -21.75 -1.63 8.77
C LYS A 144 -20.31 -1.26 9.14
N ARG A 145 -19.37 -1.83 8.39
CA ARG A 145 -17.92 -1.62 8.57
C ARG A 145 -17.46 -1.91 10.00
N GLY A 146 -17.94 -3.00 10.56
CA GLY A 146 -17.56 -3.48 11.89
C GLY A 146 -18.24 -2.78 13.08
N THR A 147 -19.18 -1.86 12.82
CA THR A 147 -19.89 -1.12 13.89
C THR A 147 -21.18 -1.79 14.34
N ALA A 148 -21.67 -2.80 13.64
CA ALA A 148 -22.89 -3.51 13.95
C ALA A 148 -22.79 -5.01 13.64
N HIS A 149 -23.78 -5.77 14.11
CA HIS A 149 -23.93 -7.19 13.85
C HIS A 149 -25.21 -7.47 13.05
N ASP A 150 -25.10 -8.37 12.09
CA ASP A 150 -26.26 -8.93 11.39
C ASP A 150 -26.89 -10.04 12.24
N ASN A 151 -27.95 -9.72 12.98
CA ASN A 151 -28.63 -10.64 13.88
C ASN A 151 -29.38 -11.78 13.14
N ASN A 152 -29.49 -11.71 11.82
CA ASN A 152 -30.10 -12.75 10.99
C ASN A 152 -29.08 -13.73 10.43
N TRP A 153 -27.77 -13.44 10.57
CA TRP A 153 -26.72 -14.33 10.14
C TRP A 153 -26.45 -15.41 11.19
N ASP A 154 -26.31 -16.64 10.74
CA ASP A 154 -25.84 -17.77 11.54
C ASP A 154 -24.91 -18.67 10.70
N HIS A 155 -24.37 -19.71 11.33
CA HIS A 155 -23.48 -20.66 10.65
C HIS A 155 -24.14 -21.44 9.50
N ALA A 156 -25.46 -21.60 9.51
CA ALA A 156 -26.21 -22.28 8.44
C ALA A 156 -26.30 -21.39 7.19
N TYR A 157 -26.26 -20.08 7.35
CA TYR A 157 -26.15 -19.14 6.23
C TYR A 157 -24.84 -19.36 5.44
N GLY A 158 -23.74 -19.69 6.14
CA GLY A 158 -22.40 -19.84 5.59
C GLY A 158 -21.67 -18.52 5.40
N ASN A 159 -20.52 -18.56 4.71
CA ASN A 159 -19.59 -17.43 4.59
C ASN A 159 -19.62 -16.71 3.23
N LYS A 160 -20.67 -16.91 2.45
CA LYS A 160 -20.82 -16.24 1.14
C LYS A 160 -22.08 -15.40 1.13
N GLN A 161 -21.93 -14.14 0.67
CA GLN A 161 -23.06 -13.23 0.52
C GLN A 161 -24.13 -13.82 -0.37
N ARG A 162 -25.40 -13.65 0.02
CA ARG A 162 -26.56 -14.11 -0.73
C ARG A 162 -27.44 -12.96 -1.19
N THR A 163 -28.21 -13.24 -2.24
CA THR A 163 -29.29 -12.38 -2.70
C THR A 163 -30.55 -12.61 -1.85
N ALA A 164 -31.52 -11.71 -1.93
CA ALA A 164 -32.84 -11.86 -1.31
C ALA A 164 -33.57 -13.15 -1.77
N GLY A 165 -33.24 -13.64 -2.95
CA GLY A 165 -33.75 -14.93 -3.47
C GLY A 165 -32.99 -16.16 -2.95
N GLY A 166 -32.02 -16.00 -2.03
CA GLY A 166 -31.23 -17.07 -1.41
C GLY A 166 -30.06 -17.61 -2.24
N ASN A 167 -29.87 -17.13 -3.46
CA ASN A 167 -28.72 -17.52 -4.29
C ASN A 167 -27.44 -16.83 -3.82
N ILE A 168 -26.29 -17.48 -4.02
CA ILE A 168 -24.99 -16.83 -3.79
C ILE A 168 -24.83 -15.67 -4.77
N TYR A 169 -24.42 -14.51 -4.25
CA TYR A 169 -24.13 -13.32 -5.05
C TYR A 169 -22.71 -13.37 -5.59
N PHE A 170 -22.53 -12.94 -6.83
CA PHE A 170 -21.24 -12.82 -7.51
C PHE A 170 -21.14 -11.43 -8.13
N GLY A 171 -20.05 -10.73 -7.83
CA GLY A 171 -19.67 -9.50 -8.51
C GLY A 171 -18.34 -9.67 -9.25
N THR A 172 -18.05 -8.76 -10.16
CA THR A 172 -16.75 -8.74 -10.84
C THR A 172 -15.63 -8.30 -9.89
N ILE A 173 -14.37 -8.65 -10.17
CA ILE A 173 -13.23 -8.11 -9.44
C ILE A 173 -13.23 -6.59 -9.49
N LEU A 174 -13.57 -6.00 -10.62
CA LEU A 174 -13.72 -4.54 -10.75
C LEU A 174 -14.79 -3.98 -9.79
N GLU A 175 -15.92 -4.68 -9.61
CA GLU A 175 -16.93 -4.30 -8.63
C GLU A 175 -16.36 -4.32 -7.20
N HIS A 176 -15.61 -5.36 -6.82
CA HIS A 176 -14.93 -5.44 -5.51
C HIS A 176 -13.96 -4.27 -5.30
N ILE A 177 -13.16 -3.93 -6.32
CA ILE A 177 -12.22 -2.81 -6.27
C ILE A 177 -12.94 -1.49 -6.07
N LEU A 178 -13.98 -1.23 -6.87
CA LEU A 178 -14.78 -0.02 -6.76
C LEU A 178 -15.45 0.09 -5.39
N LEU A 179 -16.05 -1.00 -4.94
CA LEU A 179 -16.72 -1.07 -3.65
C LEU A 179 -15.78 -0.71 -2.50
N GLN A 180 -14.61 -1.34 -2.43
CA GLN A 180 -13.63 -1.10 -1.36
C GLN A 180 -13.19 0.36 -1.30
N ASN A 181 -12.84 0.95 -2.44
CA ASN A 181 -12.32 2.31 -2.50
C ASN A 181 -13.43 3.37 -2.33
N LEU A 182 -14.63 3.13 -2.86
CA LEU A 182 -15.75 4.06 -2.69
C LEU A 182 -16.29 4.06 -1.25
N CYS A 183 -16.42 2.90 -0.60
CA CYS A 183 -16.81 2.85 0.81
C CYS A 183 -15.80 3.58 1.70
N ALA A 184 -14.49 3.45 1.43
CA ALA A 184 -13.46 4.17 2.16
C ALA A 184 -13.59 5.69 2.01
N PHE A 185 -13.94 6.20 0.81
CA PHE A 185 -14.15 7.62 0.56
C PHE A 185 -15.24 8.24 1.45
N TYR A 186 -16.27 7.47 1.80
CA TYR A 186 -17.38 7.93 2.63
C TYR A 186 -17.19 7.69 4.12
N ASP A 187 -16.21 6.88 4.51
CA ASP A 187 -15.93 6.51 5.91
C ASP A 187 -14.93 7.47 6.54
N VAL A 188 -15.39 8.66 6.88
CA VAL A 188 -14.55 9.77 7.36
C VAL A 188 -14.90 10.21 8.76
N GLY A 189 -13.92 10.82 9.45
CA GLY A 189 -14.09 11.44 10.75
C GLY A 189 -14.43 12.92 10.70
N GLU A 190 -14.20 13.63 11.81
CA GLU A 190 -14.57 15.04 12.01
C GLU A 190 -13.79 16.00 11.07
N HIS A 191 -12.56 15.61 10.68
CA HIS A 191 -11.68 16.41 9.80
C HIS A 191 -11.85 16.07 8.32
N ASN A 192 -12.80 15.16 8.02
CA ASN A 192 -13.06 14.69 6.66
C ASN A 192 -11.93 13.83 6.07
N GLU A 193 -11.07 13.32 6.94
CA GLU A 193 -10.09 12.29 6.63
C GLU A 193 -10.66 10.90 6.96
N MET A 194 -10.13 9.86 6.31
CA MET A 194 -10.67 8.49 6.50
C MET A 194 -10.42 7.98 7.92
N ARG A 195 -11.45 7.37 8.52
CA ARG A 195 -11.39 6.84 9.90
C ARG A 195 -10.31 5.78 10.04
N LEU A 196 -9.55 5.86 11.12
CA LEU A 196 -8.49 4.90 11.45
C LEU A 196 -9.04 3.53 11.85
N HIS A 197 -10.22 3.49 12.47
CA HIS A 197 -10.80 2.26 13.01
C HIS A 197 -9.84 1.48 13.91
N GLY A 198 -9.60 0.19 13.60
CA GLY A 198 -8.72 -0.67 14.39
C GLY A 198 -7.22 -0.44 14.17
N ALA A 199 -6.82 0.19 13.12
CA ALA A 199 -5.51 0.74 12.73
C ALA A 199 -5.42 0.86 11.20
N ASP A 200 -4.29 1.36 10.70
CA ASP A 200 -3.86 1.24 9.31
C ASP A 200 -2.67 0.28 9.16
N TRP A 201 -1.75 0.54 8.21
CA TRP A 201 -0.51 -0.23 8.04
C TRP A 201 0.30 -0.32 9.33
N ASN A 202 0.30 0.74 10.13
CA ASN A 202 0.88 0.72 11.47
C ASN A 202 -0.11 0.10 12.46
N ASP A 203 0.00 -1.20 12.64
CA ASP A 203 -0.85 -2.01 13.52
C ASP A 203 -0.93 -1.52 14.97
N ALA A 204 0.03 -0.73 15.37
CA ALA A 204 0.15 -0.24 16.73
C ALA A 204 -0.54 1.13 16.96
N LEU A 205 -1.21 1.67 15.94
CA LEU A 205 -2.13 2.82 16.05
C LEU A 205 -3.57 2.36 16.34
N ASP A 206 -3.77 1.53 17.34
CA ASP A 206 -4.96 0.71 17.54
C ASP A 206 -5.86 1.17 18.70
N MET A 207 -5.66 2.38 19.22
CA MET A 207 -6.43 2.92 20.34
C MET A 207 -7.27 4.15 19.99
N ALA A 208 -7.24 4.60 18.75
CA ALA A 208 -7.95 5.79 18.30
C ALA A 208 -9.19 5.47 17.43
N TRP A 209 -9.89 4.40 17.76
CA TRP A 209 -10.96 3.86 16.92
C TRP A 209 -12.26 4.67 16.91
N GLU A 210 -12.48 5.58 17.87
CA GLU A 210 -13.66 6.44 17.91
C GLU A 210 -13.52 7.69 17.02
N LYS A 211 -12.42 8.44 17.20
CA LYS A 211 -12.18 9.71 16.50
C LYS A 211 -10.90 9.74 15.67
N GLY A 212 -10.09 8.68 15.74
CA GLY A 212 -8.87 8.60 14.95
C GLY A 212 -9.13 8.64 13.45
N GLU A 213 -8.30 9.39 12.74
CA GLU A 213 -8.31 9.50 11.28
C GLU A 213 -6.90 9.28 10.75
N SER A 214 -6.77 8.68 9.56
CA SER A 214 -5.51 8.47 8.86
C SER A 214 -5.44 9.34 7.61
N VAL A 215 -4.78 10.48 7.71
CA VAL A 215 -4.44 11.32 6.55
C VAL A 215 -3.51 10.56 5.60
N ALA A 216 -2.59 9.76 6.17
CA ALA A 216 -1.68 8.92 5.41
C ALA A 216 -2.42 8.03 4.40
N PHE A 217 -3.42 7.29 4.85
CA PHE A 217 -4.19 6.42 3.96
C PHE A 217 -5.28 7.15 3.18
N THR A 218 -5.75 8.30 3.62
CA THR A 218 -6.58 9.16 2.76
C THR A 218 -5.80 9.58 1.50
N CYS A 219 -4.51 9.93 1.64
CA CYS A 219 -3.61 10.13 0.50
C CYS A 219 -3.52 8.88 -0.39
N ALA A 220 -3.31 7.71 0.21
CA ALA A 220 -3.16 6.45 -0.51
C ALA A 220 -4.41 6.12 -1.34
N TYR A 221 -5.59 6.21 -0.75
CA TYR A 221 -6.86 5.99 -1.46
C TYR A 221 -7.13 7.02 -2.55
N ALA A 222 -6.75 8.29 -2.35
CA ALA A 222 -6.84 9.29 -3.41
C ALA A 222 -6.01 8.89 -4.63
N GLY A 223 -4.81 8.34 -4.42
CA GLY A 223 -3.99 7.74 -5.47
C GLY A 223 -4.69 6.58 -6.16
N ASN A 224 -5.21 5.61 -5.38
CA ASN A 224 -5.95 4.47 -5.93
C ASN A 224 -7.13 4.89 -6.80
N LEU A 225 -7.92 5.87 -6.39
CA LEU A 225 -9.08 6.34 -7.17
C LEU A 225 -8.64 6.85 -8.56
N LYS A 226 -7.52 7.55 -8.66
CA LYS A 226 -6.95 7.98 -9.96
C LYS A 226 -6.48 6.79 -10.78
N ASP A 227 -5.74 5.89 -10.17
CA ASP A 227 -5.20 4.71 -10.87
C ASP A 227 -6.31 3.76 -11.34
N ILE A 228 -7.41 3.62 -10.59
CA ILE A 228 -8.59 2.86 -11.03
C ILE A 228 -9.25 3.55 -12.23
N ALA A 229 -9.36 4.87 -12.21
CA ALA A 229 -9.89 5.62 -13.34
C ALA A 229 -9.04 5.44 -14.61
N ASP A 230 -7.71 5.43 -14.47
CA ASP A 230 -6.80 5.18 -15.57
C ASP A 230 -6.90 3.73 -16.07
N CYS A 231 -7.02 2.75 -15.19
CA CYS A 231 -7.27 1.35 -15.58
C CYS A 231 -8.57 1.19 -16.38
N LEU A 232 -9.64 1.86 -15.97
CA LEU A 232 -10.92 1.85 -16.70
C LEU A 232 -10.79 2.46 -18.10
N LYS A 233 -10.01 3.54 -18.23
CA LYS A 233 -9.73 4.17 -19.52
C LYS A 233 -9.04 3.17 -20.46
N HIS A 234 -7.97 2.54 -19.99
CA HIS A 234 -7.21 1.58 -20.79
C HIS A 234 -8.02 0.31 -21.12
N MET A 235 -8.86 -0.13 -20.18
CA MET A 235 -9.78 -1.25 -20.43
C MET A 235 -10.73 -0.90 -21.59
N GLU A 236 -11.35 0.28 -21.56
CA GLU A 236 -12.25 0.74 -22.64
C GLU A 236 -11.50 0.84 -23.98
N GLU A 237 -10.31 1.45 -24.00
CA GLU A 237 -9.49 1.62 -25.20
C GLU A 237 -9.05 0.28 -25.81
N LYS A 238 -8.66 -0.71 -24.99
CA LYS A 238 -8.15 -2.00 -25.46
C LYS A 238 -9.25 -3.02 -25.78
N THR A 239 -10.36 -3.00 -25.05
CA THR A 239 -11.42 -4.03 -25.15
C THR A 239 -12.70 -3.53 -25.81
N GLY A 240 -12.91 -2.23 -25.90
CA GLY A 240 -14.17 -1.62 -26.36
C GLY A 240 -15.30 -1.70 -25.32
N ILE A 241 -15.04 -2.16 -24.08
CA ILE A 241 -16.03 -2.26 -23.02
C ILE A 241 -16.25 -0.87 -22.42
N SER A 242 -17.36 -0.24 -22.76
CA SER A 242 -17.72 1.12 -22.31
C SER A 242 -18.77 1.13 -21.18
N LYS A 243 -19.24 -0.03 -20.73
CA LYS A 243 -20.17 -0.16 -19.60
C LYS A 243 -19.82 -1.40 -18.79
N ILE A 244 -19.95 -1.27 -17.47
CA ILE A 244 -19.74 -2.36 -16.53
C ILE A 244 -20.98 -2.63 -15.71
N GLU A 245 -21.17 -3.89 -15.33
CA GLU A 245 -22.20 -4.31 -14.39
C GLU A 245 -21.72 -4.11 -12.96
N MET A 246 -22.60 -3.63 -12.08
CA MET A 246 -22.39 -3.60 -10.64
C MET A 246 -23.73 -3.77 -9.90
N ALA A 247 -23.65 -4.15 -8.62
CA ALA A 247 -24.81 -4.23 -7.75
C ALA A 247 -25.61 -2.93 -7.75
N GLU A 248 -26.93 -3.02 -7.84
CA GLU A 248 -27.79 -1.84 -7.88
C GLU A 248 -27.65 -0.97 -6.63
N GLU A 249 -27.33 -1.57 -5.48
CA GLU A 249 -27.06 -0.90 -4.20
C GLU A 249 -25.89 0.09 -4.30
N MET A 250 -24.87 -0.24 -5.09
CA MET A 250 -23.68 0.61 -5.24
C MET A 250 -23.95 1.93 -5.97
N LYS A 251 -25.13 2.09 -6.57
CA LYS A 251 -25.46 3.33 -7.29
C LYS A 251 -25.30 4.57 -6.42
N CYS A 252 -25.65 4.51 -5.14
CA CYS A 252 -25.53 5.64 -4.22
C CYS A 252 -24.07 6.04 -3.97
N LEU A 253 -23.12 5.08 -4.02
CA LEU A 253 -21.69 5.36 -3.84
C LEU A 253 -21.09 6.21 -4.98
N LEU A 254 -21.78 6.29 -6.12
CA LEU A 254 -21.43 7.16 -7.25
C LEU A 254 -22.04 8.57 -7.14
N ALA A 255 -22.58 8.95 -5.98
CA ALA A 255 -23.06 10.30 -5.76
C ALA A 255 -21.91 11.32 -5.90
N GLU A 256 -22.25 12.50 -6.44
CA GLU A 256 -21.32 13.57 -6.76
C GLU A 256 -21.76 14.89 -6.10
N GLY A 257 -20.82 15.81 -5.95
CA GLY A 257 -21.07 17.18 -5.59
C GLY A 257 -20.28 17.66 -4.37
N THR A 258 -19.76 18.87 -4.47
CA THR A 258 -18.91 19.51 -3.46
C THR A 258 -19.56 19.54 -2.07
N GLU A 259 -20.86 19.85 -1.98
CA GLU A 259 -21.56 19.85 -0.69
C GLU A 259 -21.60 18.48 0.01
N LEU A 260 -21.58 17.39 -0.77
CA LEU A 260 -21.48 16.04 -0.22
C LEU A 260 -20.05 15.78 0.26
N TYR A 261 -19.07 16.16 -0.57
CA TYR A 261 -17.66 15.87 -0.29
C TYR A 261 -17.15 16.66 0.93
N GLU A 262 -17.59 17.90 1.12
CA GLU A 262 -17.21 18.76 2.24
C GLU A 262 -17.88 18.38 3.58
N SER A 263 -18.92 17.55 3.56
CA SER A 263 -19.71 17.26 4.76
C SER A 263 -19.49 15.81 5.27
N PRO A 264 -18.75 15.62 6.37
CA PRO A 264 -18.63 14.31 7.02
C PRO A 264 -19.99 13.68 7.33
N ASP A 265 -20.94 14.46 7.81
CA ASP A 265 -22.29 13.98 8.17
C ASP A 265 -23.06 13.45 6.94
N ARG A 266 -22.96 14.14 5.79
CA ARG A 266 -23.60 13.67 4.55
C ARG A 266 -22.91 12.41 4.01
N LYS A 267 -21.59 12.34 4.08
CA LYS A 267 -20.84 11.13 3.74
C LYS A 267 -21.24 9.95 4.62
N GLN A 268 -21.28 10.15 5.92
CA GLN A 268 -21.68 9.10 6.88
C GLN A 268 -23.11 8.63 6.61
N LYS A 269 -24.04 9.58 6.41
CA LYS A 269 -25.43 9.23 6.09
C LYS A 269 -25.55 8.37 4.82
N LEU A 270 -24.82 8.74 3.76
CA LEU A 270 -24.80 7.96 2.52
C LEU A 270 -24.23 6.57 2.73
N LEU A 271 -23.14 6.45 3.49
CA LEU A 271 -22.52 5.18 3.82
C LEU A 271 -23.45 4.29 4.65
N ASP A 272 -24.17 4.88 5.63
CA ASP A 272 -25.15 4.18 6.45
C ASP A 272 -26.34 3.68 5.62
N GLU A 273 -26.83 4.50 4.67
CA GLU A 273 -27.85 4.09 3.72
C GLU A 273 -27.37 2.90 2.87
N TYR A 274 -26.17 2.99 2.30
CA TYR A 274 -25.58 1.91 1.51
C TYR A 274 -25.42 0.61 2.32
N THR A 275 -24.75 0.69 3.46
CA THR A 275 -24.47 -0.49 4.28
C THR A 275 -25.74 -1.15 4.82
N SER A 276 -26.79 -0.38 5.05
CA SER A 276 -28.11 -0.92 5.44
C SER A 276 -28.77 -1.72 4.32
N LEU A 277 -28.56 -1.36 3.05
CA LEU A 277 -29.05 -2.13 1.91
C LEU A 277 -28.38 -3.51 1.78
N CYS A 278 -27.14 -3.63 2.29
CA CYS A 278 -26.31 -4.84 2.18
C CYS A 278 -26.18 -5.60 3.52
N GLU A 279 -26.92 -5.20 4.56
CA GLU A 279 -26.72 -5.69 5.92
C GLU A 279 -26.84 -7.22 6.05
N HIS A 280 -27.87 -7.82 5.46
CA HIS A 280 -28.08 -9.28 5.47
C HIS A 280 -27.93 -9.87 4.06
N ASN A 281 -28.85 -9.57 3.18
CA ASN A 281 -28.85 -9.99 1.78
C ASN A 281 -28.81 -8.78 0.86
N VAL A 282 -28.16 -8.91 -0.30
CA VAL A 282 -28.32 -7.94 -1.39
C VAL A 282 -29.57 -8.29 -2.21
N LYS A 283 -30.15 -7.34 -2.91
CA LYS A 283 -31.33 -7.61 -3.76
C LYS A 283 -30.99 -8.56 -4.91
N GLY A 284 -29.79 -8.43 -5.46
CA GLY A 284 -29.32 -9.22 -6.60
C GLY A 284 -29.65 -8.57 -7.95
N GLY A 285 -30.18 -7.34 -7.94
CA GLY A 285 -30.31 -6.52 -9.13
C GLY A 285 -28.96 -5.95 -9.57
N MET A 286 -28.78 -5.83 -10.90
CA MET A 286 -27.56 -5.28 -11.50
C MET A 286 -27.90 -4.02 -12.28
N ILE A 287 -27.01 -3.05 -12.23
CA ILE A 287 -27.07 -1.84 -13.08
C ILE A 287 -25.88 -1.82 -14.03
N LEU A 288 -26.09 -1.23 -15.20
CA LEU A 288 -25.04 -0.93 -16.17
C LEU A 288 -24.67 0.54 -16.05
N VAL A 289 -23.40 0.81 -15.73
CA VAL A 289 -22.86 2.17 -15.61
C VAL A 289 -21.75 2.35 -16.64
N SER A 290 -21.71 3.52 -17.29
CA SER A 290 -20.64 3.79 -18.26
C SER A 290 -19.29 3.95 -17.56
N THR A 291 -18.25 3.44 -18.19
CA THR A 291 -16.86 3.59 -17.73
C THR A 291 -16.48 5.05 -17.59
N GLU A 292 -16.91 5.91 -18.53
CA GLU A 292 -16.69 7.36 -18.49
C GLU A 292 -17.30 8.00 -17.23
N GLN A 293 -18.56 7.66 -16.89
CA GLN A 293 -19.21 8.18 -15.70
C GLN A 293 -18.45 7.78 -14.43
N ILE A 294 -18.04 6.51 -14.32
CA ILE A 294 -17.29 6.04 -13.16
C ILE A 294 -15.93 6.75 -13.09
N ARG A 295 -15.21 6.84 -14.20
CA ARG A 295 -13.91 7.52 -14.25
C ARG A 295 -13.99 8.96 -13.79
N LYS A 296 -14.97 9.73 -14.33
CA LYS A 296 -15.21 11.11 -13.90
C LYS A 296 -15.45 11.21 -12.41
N ASN A 297 -16.31 10.34 -11.87
CA ASN A 297 -16.65 10.30 -10.45
C ASN A 297 -15.41 10.01 -9.57
N LEU A 298 -14.58 9.03 -9.97
CA LEU A 298 -13.37 8.66 -9.23
C LEU A 298 -12.33 9.79 -9.24
N VAL A 299 -12.12 10.42 -10.40
CA VAL A 299 -11.16 11.54 -10.55
C VAL A 299 -11.61 12.74 -9.71
N GLU A 300 -12.89 13.08 -9.75
CA GLU A 300 -13.44 14.21 -8.97
C GLU A 300 -13.26 13.98 -7.46
N LYS A 301 -13.55 12.78 -6.97
CA LYS A 301 -13.33 12.40 -5.57
C LYS A 301 -11.84 12.47 -5.19
N ALA A 302 -10.97 11.93 -6.04
CA ALA A 302 -9.54 11.93 -5.80
C ALA A 302 -8.95 13.34 -5.75
N GLU A 303 -9.32 14.19 -6.69
CA GLU A 303 -8.84 15.57 -6.75
C GLU A 303 -9.33 16.39 -5.58
N TRP A 304 -10.59 16.18 -5.18
CA TRP A 304 -11.12 16.81 -3.97
C TRP A 304 -10.32 16.41 -2.72
N LEU A 305 -10.06 15.10 -2.51
CA LEU A 305 -9.25 14.61 -1.38
C LEU A 305 -7.85 15.22 -1.40
N MET A 306 -7.16 15.15 -2.53
CA MET A 306 -5.80 15.67 -2.65
C MET A 306 -5.71 17.17 -2.36
N GLN A 307 -6.69 17.94 -2.82
CA GLN A 307 -6.75 19.38 -2.55
C GLN A 307 -7.04 19.64 -1.08
N HIS A 308 -8.02 18.95 -0.49
CA HIS A 308 -8.37 19.06 0.93
C HIS A 308 -7.15 18.83 1.82
N ILE A 309 -6.41 17.74 1.59
CA ILE A 309 -5.20 17.41 2.35
C ILE A 309 -4.13 18.50 2.18
N ARG A 310 -3.86 18.98 0.97
CA ARG A 310 -2.89 20.05 0.73
C ARG A 310 -3.22 21.34 1.50
N GLU A 311 -4.49 21.67 1.62
CA GLU A 311 -4.95 22.90 2.26
C GLU A 311 -5.05 22.79 3.78
N LYS A 312 -5.39 21.60 4.30
CA LYS A 312 -5.72 21.41 5.72
C LYS A 312 -4.62 20.77 6.54
N GLU A 313 -3.85 19.88 5.93
CA GLU A 313 -2.94 19.02 6.67
C GLU A 313 -1.46 19.42 6.55
N TRP A 314 -1.16 20.46 5.78
CA TRP A 314 0.22 20.91 5.62
C TRP A 314 0.74 21.69 6.83
N ILE A 315 1.88 21.25 7.37
CA ILE A 315 2.59 21.87 8.48
C ILE A 315 3.85 22.55 7.92
N SER A 316 3.92 23.87 8.00
CA SER A 316 5.14 24.61 7.66
C SER A 316 6.04 24.72 8.89
N ALA A 317 7.31 24.35 8.75
CA ALA A 317 8.31 24.41 9.83
C ALA A 317 9.34 25.54 9.65
N GLY A 318 9.18 26.39 8.62
CA GLY A 318 10.15 27.42 8.25
C GLY A 318 11.40 26.84 7.56
N ASP A 319 12.29 27.68 7.08
CA ASP A 319 13.55 27.28 6.43
C ASP A 319 13.36 26.28 5.27
N ASP A 320 12.31 26.47 4.47
CA ASP A 320 11.92 25.55 3.38
C ASP A 320 11.71 24.11 3.85
N MET A 321 11.19 23.91 5.05
CA MET A 321 10.79 22.63 5.63
C MET A 321 9.30 22.59 5.90
N GLY A 322 8.71 21.43 5.65
CA GLY A 322 7.31 21.17 5.91
C GLY A 322 6.99 19.68 5.71
N TRP A 323 5.86 19.26 6.22
CA TRP A 323 5.32 17.91 6.07
C TRP A 323 3.82 17.91 6.32
N PHE A 324 3.15 16.79 6.00
CA PHE A 324 1.74 16.63 6.29
C PHE A 324 1.52 16.04 7.68
N ASN A 325 0.49 16.50 8.41
CA ASN A 325 -0.06 15.75 9.50
C ASN A 325 -0.55 14.39 8.97
N GLY A 326 -0.11 13.30 9.55
CA GLY A 326 -0.47 11.95 9.11
C GLY A 326 -1.68 11.36 9.81
N TYR A 327 -2.01 11.88 11.02
CA TYR A 327 -3.02 11.25 11.88
C TYR A 327 -3.74 12.25 12.78
N TYR A 328 -4.98 11.87 13.16
CA TYR A 328 -5.70 12.43 14.29
C TYR A 328 -5.88 11.37 15.38
N ASP A 329 -5.73 11.80 16.64
CA ASP A 329 -5.85 10.92 17.80
C ASP A 329 -7.32 10.66 18.18
N ASN A 330 -7.57 9.87 19.25
CA ASN A 330 -8.92 9.53 19.68
C ASN A 330 -9.70 10.71 20.31
N HIS A 331 -9.06 11.87 20.50
CA HIS A 331 -9.69 13.13 20.90
C HIS A 331 -9.97 14.06 19.72
N GLY A 332 -9.56 13.69 18.52
CA GLY A 332 -9.67 14.52 17.32
C GLY A 332 -8.58 15.59 17.23
N ASN A 333 -7.44 15.42 17.89
CA ASN A 333 -6.33 16.35 17.77
C ASN A 333 -5.33 15.88 16.72
N ALA A 334 -4.79 16.80 15.92
CA ALA A 334 -3.69 16.51 15.03
C ALA A 334 -2.47 16.01 15.81
N VAL A 335 -1.87 14.91 15.33
CA VAL A 335 -0.76 14.23 16.02
C VAL A 335 0.56 14.93 15.78
N GLU A 336 0.73 15.51 14.60
CA GLU A 336 1.98 16.11 14.16
C GLU A 336 1.92 17.63 14.18
N TYR A 337 3.04 18.26 14.48
CA TYR A 337 3.19 19.71 14.50
C TYR A 337 4.65 20.15 14.53
N SER A 338 4.87 21.43 14.25
CA SER A 338 6.16 22.11 14.45
C SER A 338 5.97 23.24 15.46
N LYS A 339 6.58 23.11 16.63
CA LYS A 339 6.66 24.14 17.66
C LYS A 339 8.13 24.46 17.94
N LYS A 340 8.39 25.61 18.57
CA LYS A 340 9.76 26.11 18.82
C LYS A 340 10.69 25.10 19.48
N ASP A 341 10.16 24.34 20.46
CA ASP A 341 10.95 23.43 21.29
C ASP A 341 10.55 21.94 21.09
N GLU A 342 9.62 21.65 20.20
CA GLU A 342 9.10 20.31 19.96
C GLU A 342 8.62 20.13 18.52
N VAL A 343 9.11 19.08 17.87
CA VAL A 343 8.70 18.68 16.52
C VAL A 343 8.14 17.27 16.59
N ARG A 344 6.92 17.10 16.08
CA ARG A 344 6.31 15.79 15.86
C ARG A 344 6.14 15.56 14.37
N MET A 345 6.84 14.58 13.86
CA MET A 345 6.80 14.17 12.46
C MET A 345 6.74 12.64 12.39
N MET A 346 5.87 12.11 11.56
CA MET A 346 5.76 10.68 11.24
C MET A 346 6.05 10.44 9.76
N LEU A 347 6.83 9.42 9.46
CA LEU A 347 7.24 9.09 8.09
C LEU A 347 6.06 8.59 7.23
N THR A 348 5.15 7.81 7.80
CA THR A 348 4.07 7.14 7.06
C THR A 348 3.20 8.13 6.27
N GLY A 349 2.80 9.25 6.87
CA GLY A 349 2.02 10.29 6.19
C GLY A 349 2.75 10.85 4.97
N GLN A 350 4.05 11.06 5.09
CA GLN A 350 4.86 11.61 4.02
C GLN A 350 5.02 10.61 2.86
N VAL A 351 5.24 9.34 3.17
CA VAL A 351 5.38 8.29 2.16
C VAL A 351 4.15 8.24 1.26
N PHE A 352 2.96 8.18 1.83
CA PHE A 352 1.74 8.09 1.03
C PHE A 352 1.36 9.41 0.35
N ALA A 353 1.64 10.57 0.95
CA ALA A 353 1.46 11.87 0.30
C ALA A 353 2.35 12.01 -0.96
N VAL A 354 3.60 11.53 -0.89
CA VAL A 354 4.53 11.52 -2.02
C VAL A 354 4.09 10.50 -3.08
N MET A 355 3.80 9.26 -2.68
CA MET A 355 3.45 8.15 -3.57
C MET A 355 2.16 8.41 -4.35
N SER A 356 1.14 8.92 -3.68
CA SER A 356 -0.17 9.22 -4.29
C SER A 356 -0.17 10.46 -5.19
N LYS A 357 0.93 11.24 -5.21
CA LYS A 357 1.02 12.55 -5.85
C LYS A 357 0.13 13.62 -5.17
N THR A 358 -0.31 13.39 -3.95
CA THR A 358 -0.95 14.42 -3.12
C THR A 358 0.03 15.55 -2.84
N ALA A 359 1.27 15.25 -2.43
CA ALA A 359 2.32 16.26 -2.31
C ALA A 359 2.73 16.83 -3.67
N GLY A 360 2.70 18.15 -3.82
CA GLY A 360 3.30 18.85 -4.96
C GLY A 360 4.81 18.74 -4.96
N GLU A 361 5.48 19.11 -6.07
CA GLU A 361 6.93 18.96 -6.21
C GLU A 361 7.72 19.72 -5.13
N GLU A 362 7.35 20.98 -4.84
CA GLU A 362 8.00 21.77 -3.78
C GLU A 362 7.75 21.15 -2.39
N GLN A 363 6.54 20.65 -2.13
CA GLN A 363 6.25 19.97 -0.88
C GLN A 363 7.10 18.69 -0.71
N VAL A 364 7.38 17.94 -1.79
CA VAL A 364 8.29 16.79 -1.72
C VAL A 364 9.70 17.22 -1.34
N LYS A 365 10.20 18.33 -1.89
CA LYS A 365 11.51 18.89 -1.51
C LYS A 365 11.55 19.28 -0.03
N GLU A 366 10.51 19.92 0.47
CA GLU A 366 10.39 20.30 1.88
C GLU A 366 10.30 19.08 2.79
N ILE A 367 9.53 18.04 2.40
CA ILE A 367 9.45 16.76 3.09
C ILE A 367 10.84 16.10 3.18
N CYS A 368 11.60 16.06 2.08
CA CYS A 368 12.96 15.48 2.08
C CYS A 368 13.87 16.20 3.07
N ARG A 369 13.88 17.55 3.06
CA ARG A 369 14.67 18.32 4.02
C ARG A 369 14.23 18.10 5.47
N SER A 370 12.93 18.01 5.71
CA SER A 370 12.37 17.74 7.03
C SER A 370 12.72 16.33 7.51
N ALA A 371 12.59 15.33 6.67
CA ALA A 371 12.94 13.96 6.99
C ALA A 371 14.44 13.80 7.27
N ASP A 372 15.29 14.45 6.47
CA ASP A 372 16.73 14.48 6.69
C ASP A 372 17.11 15.12 8.04
N LYS A 373 16.38 16.15 8.47
CA LYS A 373 16.67 16.86 9.72
C LYS A 373 16.09 16.18 10.95
N PHE A 374 14.88 15.63 10.86
CA PHE A 374 14.13 15.20 12.03
C PHE A 374 14.02 13.68 12.17
N LEU A 375 14.08 12.92 11.07
CA LEU A 375 13.90 11.48 11.09
C LEU A 375 15.17 10.70 10.77
N PHE A 376 16.15 11.29 10.07
CA PHE A 376 17.37 10.59 9.71
C PHE A 376 18.29 10.38 10.90
N ASP A 377 18.69 9.13 11.14
CA ASP A 377 19.63 8.76 12.19
C ASP A 377 20.63 7.73 11.64
N GLN A 378 21.87 8.19 11.44
CA GLN A 378 22.96 7.37 10.92
C GLN A 378 23.25 6.15 11.80
N LYS A 379 23.20 6.31 13.14
CA LYS A 379 23.47 5.23 14.08
C LYS A 379 22.39 4.16 14.05
N ALA A 380 21.14 4.58 13.98
CA ALA A 380 20.00 3.67 13.86
C ALA A 380 19.87 3.03 12.47
N GLY A 381 20.60 3.52 11.48
CA GLY A 381 20.65 2.93 10.14
C GLY A 381 19.71 3.53 9.11
N GLY A 382 19.18 4.74 9.32
CA GLY A 382 18.37 5.43 8.32
C GLY A 382 17.26 6.31 8.87
N TYR A 383 16.10 6.28 8.23
CA TYR A 383 14.97 7.15 8.55
C TYR A 383 14.05 6.47 9.58
N ARG A 384 13.88 7.10 10.73
CA ARG A 384 12.98 6.64 11.79
C ARG A 384 11.52 6.77 11.38
N LEU A 385 10.66 5.93 11.93
CA LEU A 385 9.24 5.96 11.65
C LEU A 385 8.55 7.23 12.18
N ASN A 386 9.03 7.75 13.32
CA ASN A 386 8.57 8.99 13.90
C ASN A 386 9.65 9.63 14.78
N THR A 387 9.51 10.96 15.04
CA THR A 387 10.27 11.67 16.07
C THR A 387 9.89 11.19 17.48
N ASP A 388 10.77 11.43 18.46
CA ASP A 388 10.42 11.15 19.87
C ASP A 388 9.37 12.14 20.38
N PHE A 389 8.18 11.65 20.65
CA PHE A 389 7.07 12.47 21.15
C PHE A 389 7.19 12.82 22.64
N LYS A 390 8.08 12.14 23.37
CA LYS A 390 8.27 12.33 24.83
C LYS A 390 6.99 12.26 25.64
N GLU A 391 6.01 11.53 25.14
CA GLU A 391 4.68 11.38 25.69
C GLU A 391 4.16 9.96 25.41
N GLU A 392 3.55 9.35 26.41
CA GLU A 392 2.86 8.06 26.27
C GLU A 392 1.45 8.29 25.69
N LYS A 393 1.37 8.44 24.38
CA LYS A 393 0.13 8.78 23.69
C LYS A 393 -0.74 7.55 23.41
N PHE A 394 -1.19 6.88 24.48
CA PHE A 394 -2.02 5.67 24.38
C PHE A 394 -3.40 5.92 23.76
N ASP A 395 -3.88 7.16 23.73
CA ASP A 395 -5.09 7.56 23.03
C ASP A 395 -4.97 7.47 21.50
N LEU A 396 -3.76 7.25 20.98
CA LEU A 396 -3.50 6.96 19.57
C LEU A 396 -3.21 5.47 19.34
N GLY A 397 -2.35 4.86 20.17
CA GLY A 397 -2.04 3.46 19.97
C GLY A 397 -1.01 2.88 20.94
N ARG A 398 -1.00 1.54 21.03
CA ARG A 398 -0.04 0.78 21.84
C ARG A 398 1.42 0.98 21.44
N MET A 399 1.71 1.56 20.26
CA MET A 399 3.09 1.85 19.85
C MET A 399 3.84 2.67 20.91
N PHE A 400 3.16 3.57 21.59
CA PHE A 400 3.74 4.41 22.63
C PHE A 400 4.05 3.67 23.94
N GLY A 401 3.69 2.39 24.05
CA GLY A 401 4.15 1.48 25.10
C GLY A 401 5.51 0.84 24.81
N PHE A 402 6.05 0.98 23.60
CA PHE A 402 7.42 0.60 23.28
C PHE A 402 8.37 1.75 23.59
N ALA A 403 9.57 1.44 24.05
CA ALA A 403 10.62 2.44 24.18
C ALA A 403 10.89 3.11 22.83
N TYR A 404 11.21 4.40 22.82
CA TYR A 404 11.56 5.10 21.59
C TYR A 404 12.77 4.46 20.91
N GLY A 405 12.63 4.18 19.63
CA GLY A 405 13.58 3.45 18.81
C GLY A 405 13.30 1.95 18.71
N GLU A 406 12.21 1.48 19.30
CA GLU A 406 11.77 0.09 19.23
C GLU A 406 10.47 -0.05 18.45
N LYS A 407 10.41 -1.03 17.54
CA LYS A 407 9.24 -1.36 16.74
C LYS A 407 8.64 -0.11 16.06
N GLU A 408 7.34 0.06 16.17
CA GLU A 408 6.61 1.18 15.54
C GLU A 408 6.88 2.54 16.20
N ASN A 409 7.51 2.58 17.39
CA ASN A 409 7.82 3.83 18.08
C ASN A 409 9.24 4.31 17.77
N GLY A 410 9.44 4.88 16.60
CA GLY A 410 10.69 5.56 16.23
C GLY A 410 11.86 4.65 15.83
N ALA A 411 11.65 3.34 15.64
CA ALA A 411 12.65 2.50 15.00
C ALA A 411 12.83 2.91 13.52
N VAL A 412 13.97 2.54 12.92
CA VAL A 412 14.10 2.54 11.45
C VAL A 412 13.34 1.32 10.93
N PHE A 413 12.08 1.52 10.59
CA PHE A 413 11.19 0.46 10.15
C PHE A 413 11.40 0.20 8.66
N SER A 414 12.12 -0.87 8.33
CA SER A 414 12.66 -1.13 6.98
C SER A 414 11.60 -1.11 5.90
N HIS A 415 10.42 -1.65 6.16
CA HIS A 415 9.33 -1.70 5.20
C HIS A 415 8.87 -0.29 4.79
N MET A 416 8.57 0.60 5.76
CA MET A 416 8.16 1.97 5.46
C MET A 416 9.30 2.79 4.86
N THR A 417 10.55 2.56 5.30
CA THR A 417 11.74 3.20 4.74
C THR A 417 11.91 2.87 3.26
N VAL A 418 11.74 1.61 2.87
CA VAL A 418 11.81 1.22 1.44
C VAL A 418 10.65 1.81 0.64
N MET A 419 9.45 1.86 1.20
CA MET A 419 8.30 2.52 0.56
C MET A 419 8.55 4.02 0.36
N TYR A 420 9.25 4.67 1.29
CA TYR A 420 9.68 6.06 1.12
C TYR A 420 10.62 6.22 -0.08
N ALA A 421 11.64 5.37 -0.19
CA ALA A 421 12.53 5.36 -1.35
C ALA A 421 11.76 5.14 -2.66
N ASN A 422 10.85 4.14 -2.68
CA ASN A 422 10.02 3.85 -3.84
C ASN A 422 9.21 5.07 -4.28
N ALA A 423 8.54 5.74 -3.33
CA ALA A 423 7.78 6.95 -3.59
C ALA A 423 8.63 8.08 -4.17
N LEU A 424 9.84 8.29 -3.63
CA LEU A 424 10.77 9.30 -4.12
C LEU A 424 11.24 9.01 -5.55
N TYR A 425 11.61 7.77 -5.85
CA TYR A 425 11.98 7.37 -7.21
C TYR A 425 10.85 7.59 -8.21
N GLN A 426 9.62 7.18 -7.87
CA GLN A 426 8.44 7.41 -8.71
C GLN A 426 8.19 8.90 -9.02
N ARG A 427 8.65 9.79 -8.14
CA ARG A 427 8.52 11.24 -8.28
C ARG A 427 9.75 11.91 -8.90
N GLY A 428 10.77 11.13 -9.32
CA GLY A 428 11.99 11.64 -9.92
C GLY A 428 13.03 12.21 -8.93
N PHE A 429 12.83 12.01 -7.63
CA PHE A 429 13.78 12.36 -6.57
C PHE A 429 14.80 11.24 -6.39
N ILE A 430 15.60 11.02 -7.42
CA ILE A 430 16.47 9.84 -7.57
C ILE A 430 17.56 9.82 -6.51
N ARG A 431 18.22 10.97 -6.24
CA ARG A 431 19.31 11.06 -5.25
C ARG A 431 18.83 10.81 -3.85
N GLU A 432 17.68 11.38 -3.51
CA GLU A 432 17.03 11.21 -2.22
C GLU A 432 16.59 9.75 -2.04
N GLY A 433 15.92 9.17 -3.05
CA GLY A 433 15.52 7.77 -3.04
C GLY A 433 16.70 6.81 -2.92
N HIS A 434 17.79 7.08 -3.66
CA HIS A 434 19.02 6.30 -3.56
C HIS A 434 19.64 6.37 -2.15
N LYS A 435 19.74 7.58 -1.57
CA LYS A 435 20.21 7.77 -0.20
C LYS A 435 19.45 6.90 0.80
N VAL A 436 18.12 6.86 0.69
CA VAL A 436 17.26 6.04 1.57
C VAL A 436 17.58 4.55 1.42
N LEU A 437 17.63 4.03 0.20
CA LEU A 437 17.95 2.61 -0.05
C LEU A 437 19.36 2.25 0.39
N GLN A 438 20.34 3.09 0.04
CA GLN A 438 21.75 2.86 0.32
C GLN A 438 22.01 2.83 1.83
N THR A 439 21.47 3.79 2.58
CA THR A 439 21.64 3.86 4.04
C THR A 439 21.08 2.60 4.72
N LEU A 440 19.91 2.15 4.30
CA LEU A 440 19.27 0.94 4.83
C LEU A 440 20.11 -0.31 4.51
N LEU A 441 20.62 -0.41 3.27
CA LEU A 441 21.46 -1.50 2.82
C LEU A 441 22.79 -1.55 3.59
N GLU A 442 23.46 -0.41 3.77
CA GLU A 442 24.70 -0.30 4.53
C GLU A 442 24.49 -0.71 5.99
N ALA A 443 23.38 -0.30 6.61
CA ALA A 443 23.03 -0.71 7.96
C ALA A 443 22.85 -2.24 8.04
N ALA A 444 22.16 -2.84 7.09
CA ALA A 444 21.94 -4.28 7.03
C ALA A 444 23.24 -5.06 6.79
N MET A 445 24.13 -4.55 5.92
CA MET A 445 25.43 -5.17 5.61
C MET A 445 26.46 -5.00 6.74
N ASN A 446 26.25 -4.09 7.65
CA ASN A 446 27.13 -3.90 8.82
C ASN A 446 26.81 -4.93 9.91
N PHE A 447 27.32 -6.15 9.74
CA PHE A 447 27.07 -7.29 10.64
C PHE A 447 27.54 -7.08 12.08
N GLU A 448 28.52 -6.20 12.28
CA GLU A 448 28.99 -5.81 13.63
C GLU A 448 27.87 -5.13 14.43
N ASN A 449 27.07 -4.29 13.79
CA ASN A 449 25.97 -3.57 14.44
C ASN A 449 24.64 -4.31 14.28
N SER A 450 24.29 -4.73 13.05
CA SER A 450 23.01 -5.36 12.77
C SER A 450 22.82 -6.69 13.48
N LYS A 451 23.90 -7.41 13.78
CA LYS A 451 23.91 -8.72 14.46
C LYS A 451 23.04 -9.78 13.75
N MET A 452 22.88 -9.64 12.45
CA MET A 452 22.09 -10.57 11.66
C MET A 452 22.83 -11.02 10.41
N TYR A 453 22.38 -12.11 9.82
CA TYR A 453 22.90 -12.63 8.55
C TYR A 453 22.31 -11.86 7.36
N PRO A 454 22.88 -12.08 6.14
CA PRO A 454 22.45 -11.35 4.96
C PRO A 454 20.94 -11.32 4.78
N GLY A 455 20.42 -10.14 4.57
CA GLY A 455 19.01 -9.84 4.38
C GLY A 455 18.58 -8.56 5.10
N LEU A 456 17.35 -8.16 4.91
CA LEU A 456 16.76 -7.03 5.61
C LEU A 456 16.01 -7.51 6.85
N PRO A 457 16.15 -6.82 8.01
CA PRO A 457 15.27 -7.04 9.16
C PRO A 457 13.95 -6.29 8.99
N GLU A 458 12.99 -6.53 9.87
CA GLU A 458 11.77 -5.73 9.97
C GLU A 458 12.09 -4.29 10.38
N TYR A 459 12.96 -4.12 11.39
CA TYR A 459 13.42 -2.81 11.83
C TYR A 459 14.82 -2.85 12.42
N PHE A 460 15.43 -1.67 12.53
CA PHE A 460 16.65 -1.44 13.30
C PHE A 460 16.33 -0.59 14.53
N ASP A 461 16.88 -0.97 15.68
CA ASP A 461 16.76 -0.24 16.94
C ASP A 461 17.71 0.97 17.03
N ASN A 462 17.77 1.61 18.19
CA ASN A 462 18.63 2.79 18.45
C ASN A 462 20.14 2.51 18.30
N GLU A 463 20.57 1.26 18.38
CA GLU A 463 21.96 0.86 18.23
C GLU A 463 22.26 0.32 16.82
N GLY A 464 21.28 0.33 15.91
CA GLY A 464 21.40 -0.23 14.58
C GLY A 464 21.34 -1.76 14.56
N ARG A 465 20.82 -2.40 15.62
CA ARG A 465 20.60 -3.83 15.66
C ARG A 465 19.35 -4.18 14.87
N GLY A 466 19.46 -5.14 13.95
CA GLY A 466 18.34 -5.64 13.18
C GLY A 466 17.49 -6.64 13.97
N LEU A 467 16.18 -6.47 13.95
CA LEU A 467 15.22 -7.28 14.68
C LEU A 467 14.15 -7.82 13.73
N TYR A 468 13.60 -9.01 14.05
CA TYR A 468 12.70 -9.79 13.21
C TYR A 468 13.29 -10.04 11.81
N ALA A 469 14.37 -10.79 11.81
CA ALA A 469 15.14 -11.11 10.61
C ALA A 469 14.34 -11.94 9.59
N TYR A 470 14.58 -11.70 8.32
CA TYR A 470 14.18 -12.46 7.13
C TYR A 470 12.72 -12.39 6.69
N LEU A 471 11.72 -12.54 7.55
CA LEU A 471 10.33 -12.66 7.15
C LEU A 471 9.61 -11.31 7.05
N THR A 472 10.27 -10.30 6.50
CA THR A 472 9.77 -8.93 6.37
C THR A 472 9.25 -8.61 4.97
N GLY A 473 8.18 -7.80 4.87
CA GLY A 473 7.72 -7.21 3.62
C GLY A 473 8.69 -6.20 3.01
N ALA A 474 9.66 -5.70 3.79
CA ALA A 474 10.69 -4.79 3.32
C ALA A 474 11.48 -5.36 2.13
N ALA A 475 11.80 -6.64 2.17
CA ALA A 475 12.56 -7.30 1.11
C ALA A 475 11.79 -7.34 -0.22
N SER A 476 10.48 -7.60 -0.17
CA SER A 476 9.62 -7.57 -1.35
C SER A 476 9.59 -6.18 -1.98
N TRP A 477 9.43 -5.14 -1.17
CA TRP A 477 9.43 -3.76 -1.64
C TRP A 477 10.81 -3.30 -2.11
N TYR A 478 11.89 -3.76 -1.46
CA TYR A 478 13.26 -3.45 -1.88
C TYR A 478 13.53 -4.00 -3.28
N MET A 479 13.24 -5.28 -3.50
CA MET A 479 13.37 -5.92 -4.78
C MET A 479 12.51 -5.23 -5.86
N LEU A 480 11.23 -4.95 -5.55
CA LEU A 480 10.32 -4.23 -6.44
C LEU A 480 10.91 -2.87 -6.83
N THR A 481 11.37 -2.08 -5.84
CA THR A 481 11.94 -0.75 -6.09
C THR A 481 13.19 -0.81 -6.95
N MET A 482 14.09 -1.76 -6.67
CA MET A 482 15.29 -1.95 -7.48
C MET A 482 14.94 -2.24 -8.94
N ILE A 483 13.98 -3.13 -9.19
CA ILE A 483 13.61 -3.53 -10.54
C ILE A 483 12.84 -2.44 -11.26
N THR A 484 11.74 -1.96 -10.65
CA THR A 484 10.79 -1.09 -11.36
C THR A 484 11.18 0.38 -11.38
N GLU A 485 11.94 0.84 -10.38
CA GLU A 485 12.29 2.24 -10.24
C GLU A 485 13.77 2.51 -10.50
N VAL A 486 14.69 1.77 -9.85
CA VAL A 486 16.13 2.00 -10.00
C VAL A 486 16.61 1.54 -11.39
N PHE A 487 16.40 0.27 -11.73
CA PHE A 487 16.68 -0.24 -13.07
C PHE A 487 15.60 0.13 -14.08
N GLY A 488 14.43 0.59 -13.60
CA GLY A 488 13.35 1.10 -14.43
C GLY A 488 12.76 0.07 -15.39
N VAL A 489 12.81 -1.21 -15.03
CA VAL A 489 12.26 -2.32 -15.84
C VAL A 489 10.90 -2.70 -15.27
N LYS A 490 9.85 -2.30 -15.96
CA LYS A 490 8.47 -2.49 -15.50
C LYS A 490 7.52 -2.78 -16.66
N GLY A 491 6.35 -3.28 -16.32
CA GLY A 491 5.25 -3.43 -17.25
C GLY A 491 4.42 -2.15 -17.37
N ASP A 492 3.78 -1.98 -18.51
CA ASP A 492 2.71 -1.02 -18.75
C ASP A 492 1.63 -1.74 -19.56
N LEU A 493 0.65 -2.29 -18.87
CA LEU A 493 -0.43 -3.11 -19.44
C LEU A 493 0.07 -4.20 -20.40
N GLY A 494 1.10 -4.93 -19.98
CA GLY A 494 1.73 -6.02 -20.70
C GLY A 494 2.89 -5.62 -21.63
N ASP A 495 3.08 -4.34 -21.86
CA ASP A 495 4.24 -3.84 -22.61
C ASP A 495 5.45 -3.67 -21.67
N LEU A 496 6.64 -4.01 -22.15
CA LEU A 496 7.88 -3.83 -21.38
C LEU A 496 8.38 -2.40 -21.54
N VAL A 497 8.49 -1.70 -20.41
CA VAL A 497 9.07 -0.35 -20.35
C VAL A 497 10.44 -0.42 -19.68
N ILE A 498 11.43 0.26 -20.24
CA ILE A 498 12.77 0.40 -19.68
C ILE A 498 13.08 1.88 -19.54
N ALA A 499 13.13 2.37 -18.30
CA ALA A 499 13.37 3.77 -17.95
C ALA A 499 14.26 3.86 -16.70
N PRO A 500 15.58 3.61 -16.83
CA PRO A 500 16.49 3.52 -15.68
C PRO A 500 16.68 4.86 -14.97
N SER A 501 16.80 4.79 -13.64
CA SER A 501 17.12 5.91 -12.75
C SER A 501 18.41 5.64 -11.97
N LEU A 502 19.40 5.03 -12.64
CA LEU A 502 20.68 4.69 -12.05
C LEU A 502 21.57 5.93 -11.90
N LEU A 503 22.23 6.04 -10.77
CA LEU A 503 23.27 7.05 -10.50
C LEU A 503 24.64 6.55 -11.00
N PRO A 504 25.62 7.46 -11.28
CA PRO A 504 26.94 7.07 -11.77
C PRO A 504 27.66 6.03 -10.89
N GLU A 505 27.51 6.10 -9.59
CA GLU A 505 28.10 5.20 -8.60
C GLU A 505 27.54 3.77 -8.64
N GLN A 506 26.44 3.53 -9.34
CA GLN A 506 25.80 2.22 -9.49
C GLN A 506 26.29 1.47 -10.76
N PHE A 507 27.18 2.07 -11.55
CA PHE A 507 27.80 1.44 -12.70
C PHE A 507 29.19 0.90 -12.33
N ASP A 508 29.61 -0.15 -13.02
CA ASP A 508 30.97 -0.67 -12.94
C ASP A 508 32.00 0.29 -13.58
N GLU A 509 33.29 -0.05 -13.47
CA GLU A 509 34.38 0.74 -14.06
C GLU A 509 34.28 0.91 -15.59
N LYS A 510 33.49 0.07 -16.25
CA LYS A 510 33.23 0.12 -17.70
C LYS A 510 31.96 0.92 -18.05
N GLY A 511 31.32 1.49 -17.04
CA GLY A 511 30.04 2.19 -17.20
C GLY A 511 28.88 1.26 -17.51
N SER A 512 28.89 0.04 -16.99
CA SER A 512 27.83 -0.95 -17.20
C SER A 512 27.12 -1.31 -15.91
N ALA A 513 25.79 -1.47 -15.99
CA ALA A 513 24.96 -2.07 -14.95
C ALA A 513 23.98 -3.04 -15.60
N GLY A 514 23.62 -4.13 -14.93
CA GLY A 514 22.82 -5.19 -15.52
C GLY A 514 21.71 -5.70 -14.62
N LEU A 515 20.66 -6.20 -15.26
CA LEU A 515 19.54 -6.86 -14.62
C LEU A 515 19.11 -8.08 -15.44
N LYS A 516 19.03 -9.25 -14.80
CA LYS A 516 18.39 -10.43 -15.37
C LYS A 516 17.07 -10.66 -14.68
N LEU A 517 16.02 -10.86 -15.45
CA LEU A 517 14.68 -11.14 -14.93
C LEU A 517 13.85 -11.90 -15.98
N GLU A 518 12.68 -12.36 -15.53
CA GLU A 518 11.66 -12.90 -16.41
C GLU A 518 10.50 -11.88 -16.53
N PHE A 519 10.11 -11.57 -17.76
CA PHE A 519 8.93 -10.76 -18.06
C PHE A 519 8.11 -11.44 -19.16
N ALA A 520 6.81 -11.50 -19.02
CA ALA A 520 5.89 -12.15 -19.98
C ALA A 520 6.36 -13.58 -20.36
N ARG A 521 6.85 -14.36 -19.40
CA ARG A 521 7.41 -15.73 -19.56
C ARG A 521 8.65 -15.82 -20.45
N LYS A 522 9.33 -14.71 -20.66
CA LYS A 522 10.60 -14.66 -21.38
C LYS A 522 11.71 -14.17 -20.46
N LYS A 523 12.87 -14.80 -20.56
CA LYS A 523 14.05 -14.37 -19.79
C LYS A 523 14.75 -13.25 -20.55
N PHE A 524 15.04 -12.17 -19.83
CA PHE A 524 15.76 -11.01 -20.34
C PHE A 524 17.06 -10.82 -19.58
N GLU A 525 18.08 -10.41 -20.27
CA GLU A 525 19.29 -9.81 -19.73
C GLU A 525 19.37 -8.40 -20.29
N ILE A 526 19.24 -7.41 -19.43
CA ILE A 526 19.21 -5.99 -19.76
C ILE A 526 20.51 -5.41 -19.26
N ILE A 527 21.31 -4.84 -20.16
CA ILE A 527 22.57 -4.18 -19.81
C ILE A 527 22.42 -2.70 -20.15
N MET A 528 22.64 -1.87 -19.16
CA MET A 528 22.61 -0.42 -19.28
C MET A 528 24.04 0.10 -19.36
N HIS A 529 24.29 0.98 -20.31
CA HIS A 529 25.61 1.57 -20.52
C HIS A 529 25.58 3.07 -20.28
N ASN A 530 26.47 3.54 -19.43
CA ASN A 530 26.79 4.94 -19.23
C ASN A 530 28.28 5.20 -19.53
N PRO A 531 28.67 5.28 -20.81
CA PRO A 531 30.08 5.36 -21.18
C PRO A 531 30.77 6.64 -20.69
N CYS A 532 30.00 7.67 -20.36
CA CYS A 532 30.53 8.93 -19.85
C CYS A 532 30.41 9.06 -18.33
N LEU A 533 29.81 8.08 -17.66
CA LEU A 533 29.44 8.12 -16.24
C LEU A 533 28.70 9.40 -15.84
N LEU A 534 27.96 9.97 -16.79
CA LEU A 534 27.15 11.16 -16.58
C LEU A 534 25.88 10.79 -15.80
N TYR A 535 25.39 11.74 -15.03
CA TYR A 535 24.13 11.60 -14.35
C TYR A 535 23.00 11.35 -15.35
N THR A 536 22.37 10.18 -15.29
CA THR A 536 21.23 9.82 -16.14
C THR A 536 19.93 10.09 -15.38
N SER A 537 19.58 11.37 -15.20
CA SER A 537 18.21 11.73 -14.86
C SER A 537 17.37 11.68 -16.12
N PRO A 538 16.21 11.03 -16.12
CA PRO A 538 15.26 11.29 -17.18
C PRO A 538 14.98 12.79 -17.19
N SER A 539 15.20 13.44 -18.32
CA SER A 539 14.73 14.81 -18.53
C SER A 539 13.27 14.86 -18.15
N PRO A 540 12.81 15.87 -17.38
CA PRO A 540 11.39 16.04 -17.20
C PRO A 540 10.78 16.01 -18.59
N ARG A 541 9.88 15.06 -18.84
CA ARG A 541 9.16 15.05 -20.11
C ARG A 541 8.45 16.39 -20.17
N ASP A 542 8.84 17.21 -21.10
CA ASP A 542 8.07 18.36 -21.51
C ASP A 542 6.65 17.86 -21.77
N SER A 543 5.73 18.17 -20.88
CA SER A 543 4.30 18.01 -21.09
C SER A 543 3.86 19.10 -22.08
N THR A 544 4.31 18.96 -23.31
CA THR A 544 3.76 19.72 -24.41
C THR A 544 2.99 18.77 -25.31
N SER A 545 1.69 18.78 -25.00
CA SER A 545 0.57 18.90 -25.92
C SER A 545 0.69 18.25 -27.30
N SER A 546 -0.12 17.31 -27.54
CA SER A 546 -1.21 17.49 -28.55
C SER A 546 -2.15 16.30 -28.50
#